data_75746ef219847db3463efca05e0d0c71
#
_entry.id   75746ef219847db3463efca05e0d0c71
#
_cell.length_a   1.000
_cell.length_b   1.000
_cell.length_c   1.000
_cell.angle_alpha   90.00
_cell.angle_beta   90.00
_cell.angle_gamma   90.00
#
_symmetry.space_group_name_H-M   'P 1'
#
loop_
_entity.id
_entity.type
_entity.pdbx_description
1 polymer ?
#
loop_
_entity_poly.entity_id
_entity_poly.type
_entity_poly.pdbx_seq_one_letter_code
_entity_poly.pdbx_strand_id
1 'polypeptide(L)'
;MKEKVDIVFLILHYNTIDDTRKCIESIKKYIHVNYRIVVVDNNSLNKSGVILKAEYENDKTIEVILSSKNLGFANGNNLGFEYIHKNFDTDFVVMLNNDTYLLDDNFYKLVKDEYENSHCAVMGPKILLPGNRVNPIQKELISLKELKKRVFRLYVNYYCNLFYISFIYDGLKKIFLKKRTVKSYYNMDGVDERQENIVLHGAFLIFSKKYFEQFNGLDSRTFMYMEEKILAAKLKKCGLKSVYNPKIVIFHNEDSATNSIKKTKRSKNLFVYKNAIKSSKVLIKELETM
;
A
#
# COMPACT_ATOMS: atom_id res chain seq x y z
N MET A 1 -2.23 -6.89 29.95
CA MET A 1 -3.25 -7.48 29.05
C MET A 1 -3.36 -6.57 27.82
N LYS A 2 -3.60 -7.13 26.63
CA LYS A 2 -3.86 -6.31 25.44
C LYS A 2 -5.25 -5.69 25.54
N GLU A 3 -5.39 -4.46 25.02
CA GLU A 3 -6.67 -3.80 24.91
C GLU A 3 -7.50 -4.45 23.81
N LYS A 4 -8.77 -4.80 24.11
CA LYS A 4 -9.68 -5.38 23.12
C LYS A 4 -10.36 -4.24 22.33
N VAL A 5 -10.19 -4.26 21.01
CA VAL A 5 -10.77 -3.29 20.08
C VAL A 5 -11.31 -4.00 18.84
N ASP A 6 -12.35 -3.44 18.22
CA ASP A 6 -12.97 -4.06 17.05
C ASP A 6 -12.11 -3.93 15.81
N ILE A 7 -11.44 -2.79 15.63
CA ILE A 7 -10.65 -2.48 14.43
C ILE A 7 -9.53 -1.48 14.76
N VAL A 8 -8.36 -1.66 14.16
CA VAL A 8 -7.23 -0.73 14.25
C VAL A 8 -6.88 -0.19 12.87
N PHE A 9 -6.73 1.12 12.75
CA PHE A 9 -6.26 1.80 11.55
C PHE A 9 -4.76 2.11 11.68
N LEU A 10 -3.97 1.64 10.72
CA LEU A 10 -2.52 1.87 10.64
C LEU A 10 -2.22 2.82 9.48
N ILE A 11 -1.78 4.03 9.79
CA ILE A 11 -1.47 5.10 8.83
C ILE A 11 0.04 5.31 8.78
N LEU A 12 0.63 5.20 7.59
CA LEU A 12 2.03 5.55 7.37
C LEU A 12 2.12 7.03 6.94
N HIS A 13 2.65 7.87 7.80
CA HIS A 13 2.83 9.30 7.57
C HIS A 13 4.24 9.63 7.05
N TYR A 14 4.33 10.53 6.05
CA TYR A 14 5.58 11.13 5.62
C TYR A 14 5.35 12.51 5.00
N ASN A 15 5.75 13.59 5.70
CA ASN A 15 5.73 15.00 5.31
C ASN A 15 4.34 15.67 5.09
N THR A 16 3.31 14.97 4.68
CA THR A 16 2.01 15.52 4.26
C THR A 16 1.01 15.54 5.41
N ILE A 17 1.16 16.49 6.33
CA ILE A 17 0.39 16.55 7.58
C ILE A 17 -1.11 16.74 7.36
N ASP A 18 -1.49 17.59 6.40
CA ASP A 18 -2.90 17.90 6.15
C ASP A 18 -3.66 16.70 5.57
N ASP A 19 -3.00 15.87 4.75
CA ASP A 19 -3.61 14.61 4.29
C ASP A 19 -3.82 13.65 5.46
N THR A 20 -2.83 13.54 6.36
CA THR A 20 -2.96 12.68 7.54
C THR A 20 -4.09 13.12 8.46
N ARG A 21 -4.26 14.43 8.69
CA ARG A 21 -5.38 14.99 9.45
C ARG A 21 -6.72 14.62 8.83
N LYS A 22 -6.89 14.84 7.51
CA LYS A 22 -8.10 14.48 6.79
C LYS A 22 -8.39 12.97 6.83
N CYS A 23 -7.36 12.14 6.74
CA CYS A 23 -7.49 10.69 6.88
C CYS A 23 -8.03 10.33 8.26
N ILE A 24 -7.42 10.86 9.34
CA ILE A 24 -7.87 10.66 10.72
C ILE A 24 -9.31 11.17 10.92
N GLU A 25 -9.62 12.36 10.44
CA GLU A 25 -10.96 12.96 10.52
C GLU A 25 -12.01 12.07 9.83
N SER A 26 -11.68 11.49 8.67
CA SER A 26 -12.59 10.57 7.97
C SER A 26 -12.84 9.29 8.80
N ILE A 27 -11.83 8.74 9.46
CA ILE A 27 -12.00 7.59 10.34
C ILE A 27 -12.89 7.95 11.53
N LYS A 28 -12.61 9.06 12.22
CA LYS A 28 -13.41 9.53 13.35
C LYS A 28 -14.87 9.79 12.98
N LYS A 29 -15.10 10.26 11.74
CA LYS A 29 -16.45 10.57 11.25
C LYS A 29 -17.26 9.32 10.96
N TYR A 30 -16.65 8.27 10.39
CA TYR A 30 -17.40 7.14 9.82
C TYR A 30 -17.27 5.84 10.62
N ILE A 31 -16.46 5.81 11.71
CA ILE A 31 -16.30 4.61 12.54
C ILE A 31 -16.93 4.84 13.91
N HIS A 32 -17.95 4.04 14.23
CA HIS A 32 -18.76 4.16 15.43
C HIS A 32 -18.65 2.95 16.38
N VAL A 33 -17.65 2.07 16.14
CA VAL A 33 -17.31 0.93 17.00
C VAL A 33 -16.05 1.25 17.82
N ASN A 34 -15.62 0.34 18.70
CA ASN A 34 -14.37 0.55 19.43
C ASN A 34 -13.17 0.42 18.51
N TYR A 35 -12.48 1.53 18.22
CA TYR A 35 -11.33 1.58 17.31
C TYR A 35 -10.11 2.24 17.94
N ARG A 36 -8.95 2.01 17.30
CA ARG A 36 -7.69 2.74 17.53
C ARG A 36 -7.09 3.16 16.20
N ILE A 37 -6.35 4.27 16.22
CA ILE A 37 -5.57 4.76 15.10
C ILE A 37 -4.10 4.77 15.52
N VAL A 38 -3.26 4.09 14.76
CA VAL A 38 -1.80 4.10 14.93
C VAL A 38 -1.20 4.83 13.73
N VAL A 39 -0.60 5.98 13.97
CA VAL A 39 0.12 6.76 12.95
C VAL A 39 1.61 6.52 13.13
N VAL A 40 2.28 6.02 12.09
CA VAL A 40 3.73 5.88 12.08
C VAL A 40 4.34 7.01 11.25
N ASP A 41 5.02 7.94 11.90
CA ASP A 41 5.85 8.92 11.19
C ASP A 41 7.14 8.26 10.72
N ASN A 42 7.30 8.18 9.41
CA ASN A 42 8.45 7.55 8.77
C ASN A 42 9.66 8.49 8.66
N ASN A 43 9.95 9.23 9.73
CA ASN A 43 11.00 10.25 9.83
C ASN A 43 10.78 11.42 8.85
N SER A 44 9.69 12.13 9.02
CA SER A 44 9.34 13.32 8.22
C SER A 44 10.36 14.45 8.38
N LEU A 45 10.95 14.91 7.26
CA LEU A 45 12.00 15.92 7.25
C LEU A 45 11.51 17.30 7.71
N ASN A 46 10.22 17.59 7.55
CA ASN A 46 9.57 18.84 7.96
C ASN A 46 9.04 18.81 9.39
N LYS A 47 9.41 17.80 10.18
CA LYS A 47 8.98 17.59 11.57
C LYS A 47 7.46 17.43 11.77
N SER A 48 6.70 17.14 10.69
CA SER A 48 5.24 16.98 10.77
C SER A 48 4.79 15.86 11.69
N GLY A 49 5.58 14.78 11.84
CA GLY A 49 5.31 13.72 12.80
C GLY A 49 5.34 14.19 14.25
N VAL A 50 6.27 15.08 14.61
CA VAL A 50 6.34 15.66 15.96
C VAL A 50 5.13 16.56 16.23
N ILE A 51 4.68 17.30 15.22
CA ILE A 51 3.48 18.14 15.31
C ILE A 51 2.24 17.25 15.53
N LEU A 52 2.06 16.20 14.74
CA LEU A 52 0.95 15.25 14.91
C LEU A 52 0.98 14.61 16.31
N LYS A 53 2.16 14.22 16.80
CA LYS A 53 2.27 13.63 18.14
C LYS A 53 1.79 14.57 19.24
N ALA A 54 2.17 15.84 19.18
CA ALA A 54 1.73 16.86 20.14
C ALA A 54 0.23 17.17 19.98
N GLU A 55 -0.29 17.21 18.75
CA GLU A 55 -1.70 17.52 18.45
C GLU A 55 -2.64 16.45 19.01
N TYR A 56 -2.25 15.16 18.93
CA TYR A 56 -3.08 14.04 19.38
C TYR A 56 -2.68 13.46 20.74
N GLU A 57 -1.80 14.12 21.49
CA GLU A 57 -1.31 13.62 22.79
C GLU A 57 -2.43 13.28 23.79
N ASN A 58 -3.52 14.04 23.78
CA ASN A 58 -4.66 13.86 24.68
C ASN A 58 -5.80 13.00 24.08
N ASP A 59 -5.67 12.55 22.85
CA ASP A 59 -6.66 11.69 22.21
C ASP A 59 -6.32 10.21 22.42
N LYS A 60 -7.04 9.58 23.34
CA LYS A 60 -6.82 8.16 23.70
C LYS A 60 -7.09 7.18 22.57
N THR A 61 -7.72 7.61 21.47
CA THR A 61 -7.97 6.76 20.31
C THR A 61 -6.83 6.75 19.30
N ILE A 62 -5.85 7.66 19.45
CA ILE A 62 -4.77 7.88 18.51
C ILE A 62 -3.41 7.71 19.17
N GLU A 63 -2.54 6.93 18.57
CA GLU A 63 -1.13 6.81 18.94
C GLU A 63 -0.23 7.24 17.78
N VAL A 64 0.76 8.10 18.04
CA VAL A 64 1.72 8.57 17.05
C VAL A 64 3.13 8.07 17.40
N ILE A 65 3.67 7.20 16.55
CA ILE A 65 4.99 6.59 16.68
C ILE A 65 5.96 7.32 15.76
N LEU A 66 7.06 7.82 16.31
CA LEU A 66 8.11 8.48 15.55
C LEU A 66 9.23 7.50 15.22
N SER A 67 9.46 7.21 13.94
CA SER A 67 10.61 6.43 13.50
C SER A 67 11.88 7.30 13.50
N SER A 68 13.01 6.74 13.92
CA SER A 68 14.31 7.43 13.91
C SER A 68 14.91 7.59 12.52
N LYS A 69 14.38 6.88 11.51
CA LYS A 69 14.84 6.92 10.11
C LYS A 69 13.70 6.55 9.17
N ASN A 70 13.81 6.96 7.89
CA ASN A 70 12.87 6.50 6.86
C ASN A 70 13.12 5.02 6.56
N LEU A 71 12.17 4.17 6.94
CA LEU A 71 12.20 2.71 6.80
C LEU A 71 11.68 2.22 5.44
N GLY A 72 11.13 3.11 4.62
CA GLY A 72 10.37 2.77 3.42
C GLY A 72 8.94 2.35 3.75
N PHE A 73 8.22 1.80 2.74
CA PHE A 73 6.80 1.51 2.90
C PHE A 73 6.54 0.28 3.78
N ALA A 74 7.13 -0.87 3.44
CA ALA A 74 6.88 -2.12 4.16
C ALA A 74 7.34 -2.04 5.63
N ASN A 75 8.58 -1.63 5.87
CA ASN A 75 9.12 -1.60 7.23
C ASN A 75 8.55 -0.46 8.07
N GLY A 76 8.12 0.66 7.46
CA GLY A 76 7.38 1.70 8.16
C GLY A 76 6.04 1.18 8.69
N ASN A 77 5.27 0.50 7.85
CA ASN A 77 4.03 -0.17 8.27
C ASN A 77 4.30 -1.30 9.28
N ASN A 78 5.38 -2.07 9.13
CA ASN A 78 5.72 -3.14 10.05
C ASN A 78 6.00 -2.63 11.48
N LEU A 79 6.59 -1.45 11.64
CA LEU A 79 6.72 -0.80 12.94
C LEU A 79 5.34 -0.57 13.61
N GLY A 80 4.35 -0.17 12.82
CA GLY A 80 2.97 -0.04 13.31
C GLY A 80 2.31 -1.38 13.61
N PHE A 81 2.47 -2.39 12.76
CA PHE A 81 1.98 -3.75 13.03
C PHE A 81 2.56 -4.32 14.33
N GLU A 82 3.88 -4.15 14.57
CA GLU A 82 4.52 -4.58 15.80
C GLU A 82 3.90 -3.92 17.03
N TYR A 83 3.67 -2.60 16.98
CA TYR A 83 3.00 -1.86 18.04
C TYR A 83 1.57 -2.38 18.28
N ILE A 84 0.79 -2.57 17.20
CA ILE A 84 -0.58 -3.07 17.26
C ILE A 84 -0.61 -4.45 17.91
N HIS A 85 0.21 -5.38 17.46
CA HIS A 85 0.25 -6.74 18.01
C HIS A 85 0.68 -6.78 19.48
N LYS A 86 1.48 -5.84 19.93
CA LYS A 86 1.89 -5.75 21.33
C LYS A 86 0.76 -5.24 22.23
N ASN A 87 -0.03 -4.27 21.77
CA ASN A 87 -0.92 -3.49 22.60
C ASN A 87 -2.40 -3.84 22.45
N PHE A 88 -2.82 -4.33 21.27
CA PHE A 88 -4.23 -4.54 20.94
C PHE A 88 -4.55 -6.00 20.63
N ASP A 89 -5.75 -6.42 21.01
CA ASP A 89 -6.44 -7.63 20.53
C ASP A 89 -7.58 -7.18 19.62
N THR A 90 -7.43 -7.43 18.33
CA THR A 90 -8.35 -6.91 17.31
C THR A 90 -8.61 -7.96 16.21
N ASP A 91 -9.82 -7.92 15.64
CA ASP A 91 -10.19 -8.78 14.50
C ASP A 91 -9.64 -8.26 13.17
N PHE A 92 -9.47 -6.93 13.05
CA PHE A 92 -9.06 -6.28 11.80
C PHE A 92 -8.01 -5.19 12.01
N VAL A 93 -6.99 -5.18 11.13
CA VAL A 93 -6.07 -4.06 11.00
C VAL A 93 -6.19 -3.50 9.59
N VAL A 94 -6.56 -2.23 9.48
CA VAL A 94 -6.64 -1.49 8.22
C VAL A 94 -5.35 -0.72 8.02
N MET A 95 -4.50 -1.18 7.11
CA MET A 95 -3.33 -0.44 6.67
C MET A 95 -3.72 0.47 5.51
N LEU A 96 -3.49 1.76 5.66
CA LEU A 96 -3.90 2.75 4.67
C LEU A 96 -2.86 3.85 4.50
N ASN A 97 -2.79 4.38 3.28
CA ASN A 97 -2.01 5.59 3.02
C ASN A 97 -2.67 6.78 3.71
N ASN A 98 -1.87 7.75 4.10
CA ASN A 98 -2.34 8.96 4.78
C ASN A 98 -3.16 9.93 3.91
N ASP A 99 -3.25 9.67 2.60
CA ASP A 99 -4.06 10.41 1.62
C ASP A 99 -5.29 9.60 1.14
N THR A 100 -5.71 8.61 1.94
CA THR A 100 -6.95 7.86 1.72
C THR A 100 -8.01 8.23 2.77
N TYR A 101 -9.28 8.23 2.36
CA TYR A 101 -10.39 8.65 3.21
C TYR A 101 -11.55 7.67 3.14
N LEU A 102 -12.15 7.37 4.30
CA LEU A 102 -13.43 6.66 4.37
C LEU A 102 -14.55 7.57 3.87
N LEU A 103 -15.61 6.98 3.32
CA LEU A 103 -16.74 7.71 2.72
C LEU A 103 -18.09 7.35 3.32
N ASP A 104 -18.20 6.29 4.12
CA ASP A 104 -19.48 5.69 4.50
C ASP A 104 -19.43 5.08 5.93
N ASP A 105 -20.51 5.27 6.69
CA ASP A 105 -20.71 4.71 8.02
C ASP A 105 -20.82 3.18 8.01
N ASN A 106 -21.18 2.58 6.88
CA ASN A 106 -21.29 1.13 6.74
C ASN A 106 -19.94 0.40 6.60
N PHE A 107 -18.82 1.14 6.56
CA PHE A 107 -17.49 0.56 6.33
C PHE A 107 -17.22 -0.67 7.21
N TYR A 108 -17.33 -0.52 8.54
CA TYR A 108 -17.04 -1.62 9.46
C TYR A 108 -17.98 -2.81 9.28
N LYS A 109 -19.28 -2.55 9.09
CA LYS A 109 -20.28 -3.60 8.82
C LYS A 109 -19.93 -4.38 7.55
N LEU A 110 -19.60 -3.71 6.45
CA LEU A 110 -19.22 -4.35 5.19
C LEU A 110 -17.95 -5.19 5.31
N VAL A 111 -16.97 -4.73 6.11
CA VAL A 111 -15.74 -5.49 6.41
C VAL A 111 -16.07 -6.76 7.19
N LYS A 112 -16.90 -6.64 8.22
CA LYS A 112 -17.32 -7.76 9.06
C LYS A 112 -18.12 -8.79 8.27
N ASP A 113 -19.15 -8.33 7.53
CA ASP A 113 -20.00 -9.19 6.68
C ASP A 113 -19.15 -9.95 5.64
N GLU A 114 -18.17 -9.28 5.00
CA GLU A 114 -17.26 -9.94 4.06
C GLU A 114 -16.39 -11.00 4.74
N TYR A 115 -15.86 -10.70 5.92
CA TYR A 115 -15.05 -11.68 6.65
C TYR A 115 -15.86 -12.90 7.09
N GLU A 116 -17.06 -12.70 7.60
CA GLU A 116 -17.96 -13.80 8.01
C GLU A 116 -18.32 -14.72 6.83
N ASN A 117 -18.45 -14.15 5.62
CA ASN A 117 -18.77 -14.91 4.41
C ASN A 117 -17.56 -15.63 3.79
N SER A 118 -16.38 -15.02 3.82
CA SER A 118 -15.23 -15.51 3.03
C SER A 118 -14.10 -16.08 3.86
N HIS A 119 -13.99 -15.70 5.14
CA HIS A 119 -12.85 -15.96 6.02
C HIS A 119 -11.50 -15.60 5.35
N CYS A 120 -11.48 -14.51 4.58
CA CYS A 120 -10.30 -14.08 3.85
C CYS A 120 -9.22 -13.53 4.78
N ALA A 121 -7.97 -13.65 4.37
CA ALA A 121 -6.84 -13.10 5.10
C ALA A 121 -6.67 -11.59 4.88
N VAL A 122 -6.95 -11.12 3.66
CA VAL A 122 -6.81 -9.70 3.29
C VAL A 122 -7.96 -9.28 2.39
N MET A 123 -8.52 -8.10 2.64
CA MET A 123 -9.54 -7.45 1.80
C MET A 123 -9.02 -6.15 1.22
N GLY A 124 -9.57 -5.76 0.07
CA GLY A 124 -9.36 -4.46 -0.56
C GLY A 124 -10.67 -3.83 -1.03
N PRO A 125 -10.82 -2.50 -0.90
CA PRO A 125 -11.99 -1.75 -1.33
C PRO A 125 -11.93 -1.36 -2.80
N LYS A 126 -13.05 -0.87 -3.33
CA LYS A 126 -13.09 -0.03 -4.52
C LYS A 126 -12.52 1.34 -4.19
N ILE A 127 -11.54 1.78 -4.96
CA ILE A 127 -10.82 3.03 -4.72
C ILE A 127 -11.26 4.07 -5.75
N LEU A 128 -11.86 5.16 -5.27
CA LEU A 128 -12.17 6.33 -6.07
C LEU A 128 -10.96 7.28 -6.09
N LEU A 129 -10.72 7.89 -7.23
CA LEU A 129 -9.62 8.82 -7.49
C LEU A 129 -10.16 10.20 -7.87
N PRO A 130 -9.35 11.28 -7.81
CA PRO A 130 -9.75 12.59 -8.27
C PRO A 130 -10.32 12.58 -9.70
N GLY A 131 -11.36 13.42 -9.95
CA GLY A 131 -12.04 13.49 -11.24
C GLY A 131 -12.96 12.32 -11.54
N ASN A 132 -13.57 11.72 -10.52
CA ASN A 132 -14.53 10.61 -10.64
C ASN A 132 -13.96 9.36 -11.34
N ARG A 133 -12.66 9.19 -11.29
CA ARG A 133 -11.99 7.98 -11.78
C ARG A 133 -12.08 6.87 -10.76
N VAL A 134 -12.04 5.63 -11.24
CA VAL A 134 -11.91 4.43 -10.40
C VAL A 134 -10.54 3.83 -10.63
N ASN A 135 -9.88 3.41 -9.54
CA ASN A 135 -8.62 2.70 -9.66
C ASN A 135 -8.84 1.32 -10.29
N PRO A 136 -8.13 0.98 -11.38
CA PRO A 136 -8.29 -0.31 -12.03
C PRO A 136 -7.77 -1.46 -11.15
N ILE A 137 -8.41 -2.62 -11.23
CA ILE A 137 -8.01 -3.83 -10.51
C ILE A 137 -6.94 -4.61 -11.26
N GLN A 138 -6.11 -5.35 -10.53
CA GLN A 138 -5.13 -6.28 -11.10
C GLN A 138 -5.54 -7.71 -10.78
N LYS A 139 -6.19 -8.40 -11.74
CA LYS A 139 -6.73 -9.75 -11.55
C LYS A 139 -5.66 -10.84 -11.38
N GLU A 140 -4.51 -10.67 -12.02
CA GLU A 140 -3.46 -11.71 -12.06
C GLU A 140 -2.11 -11.16 -11.61
N LEU A 141 -1.31 -12.03 -10.99
CA LEU A 141 0.10 -11.75 -10.79
C LEU A 141 0.84 -11.72 -12.14
N ILE A 142 1.83 -10.85 -12.23
CA ILE A 142 2.74 -10.82 -13.36
C ILE A 142 3.48 -12.15 -13.47
N SER A 143 3.58 -12.71 -14.69
CA SER A 143 4.33 -13.94 -14.90
C SER A 143 5.85 -13.73 -14.66
N LEU A 144 6.53 -14.78 -14.21
CA LEU A 144 7.99 -14.73 -13.97
C LEU A 144 8.77 -14.26 -15.20
N LYS A 145 8.37 -14.73 -16.41
CA LYS A 145 9.00 -14.32 -17.68
C LYS A 145 8.86 -12.83 -17.95
N GLU A 146 7.67 -12.27 -17.72
CA GLU A 146 7.42 -10.85 -17.95
C GLU A 146 8.07 -9.99 -16.86
N LEU A 147 8.10 -10.47 -15.61
CA LEU A 147 8.80 -9.78 -14.54
C LEU A 147 10.31 -9.71 -14.81
N LYS A 148 10.96 -10.80 -15.25
CA LYS A 148 12.38 -10.81 -15.65
C LYS A 148 12.64 -9.82 -16.79
N LYS A 149 11.76 -9.74 -17.80
CA LYS A 149 11.83 -8.73 -18.88
C LYS A 149 11.66 -7.30 -18.37
N ARG A 150 10.75 -7.09 -17.40
CA ARG A 150 10.55 -5.78 -16.77
C ARG A 150 11.79 -5.35 -16.00
N VAL A 151 12.40 -6.25 -15.24
CA VAL A 151 13.63 -5.97 -14.48
C VAL A 151 14.77 -5.58 -15.43
N PHE A 152 14.96 -6.31 -16.54
CA PHE A 152 15.93 -5.93 -17.55
C PHE A 152 15.72 -4.51 -18.07
N ARG A 153 14.48 -4.14 -18.42
CA ARG A 153 14.15 -2.77 -18.86
C ARG A 153 14.42 -1.72 -17.78
N LEU A 154 14.14 -2.05 -16.51
CA LEU A 154 14.44 -1.17 -15.38
C LEU A 154 15.94 -0.94 -15.24
N TYR A 155 16.79 -1.95 -15.45
CA TYR A 155 18.25 -1.80 -15.49
C TYR A 155 18.69 -0.89 -16.61
N VAL A 156 18.20 -1.11 -17.85
CA VAL A 156 18.52 -0.24 -18.98
C VAL A 156 18.17 1.20 -18.68
N ASN A 157 16.94 1.46 -18.19
CA ASN A 157 16.50 2.81 -17.82
C ASN A 157 17.35 3.41 -16.70
N TYR A 158 17.73 2.61 -15.70
CA TYR A 158 18.58 3.06 -14.60
C TYR A 158 19.94 3.52 -15.09
N TYR A 159 20.63 2.70 -15.90
CA TYR A 159 21.94 3.05 -16.43
C TYR A 159 21.89 4.19 -17.45
N CYS A 160 20.85 4.26 -18.31
CA CYS A 160 20.66 5.41 -19.22
C CYS A 160 20.49 6.72 -18.44
N ASN A 161 19.75 6.71 -17.32
CA ASN A 161 19.65 7.89 -16.45
C ASN A 161 20.95 8.17 -15.68
N LEU A 162 21.67 7.12 -15.26
CA LEU A 162 22.94 7.25 -14.53
C LEU A 162 24.01 7.93 -15.40
N PHE A 163 24.13 7.52 -16.66
CA PHE A 163 25.13 8.03 -17.60
C PHE A 163 24.65 9.20 -18.47
N TYR A 164 23.51 9.83 -18.15
CA TYR A 164 22.96 10.99 -18.90
C TYR A 164 22.60 10.72 -20.36
N ILE A 165 22.44 9.45 -20.77
CA ILE A 165 22.09 9.06 -22.15
C ILE A 165 20.60 8.75 -22.33
N SER A 166 19.77 9.06 -21.34
CA SER A 166 18.32 8.79 -21.38
C SER A 166 17.62 9.45 -22.56
N PHE A 167 18.05 10.66 -22.97
CA PHE A 167 17.47 11.36 -24.12
C PHE A 167 17.74 10.63 -25.45
N ILE A 168 18.92 10.05 -25.63
CA ILE A 168 19.28 9.24 -26.81
C ILE A 168 18.43 7.97 -26.83
N TYR A 169 18.33 7.30 -25.68
CA TYR A 169 17.54 6.08 -25.52
C TYR A 169 16.05 6.33 -25.80
N ASP A 170 15.48 7.42 -25.30
CA ASP A 170 14.08 7.80 -25.54
C ASP A 170 13.84 8.16 -27.02
N GLY A 171 14.81 8.80 -27.70
CA GLY A 171 14.78 9.06 -29.12
C GLY A 171 14.77 7.76 -29.95
N LEU A 172 15.69 6.84 -29.68
CA LEU A 172 15.76 5.53 -30.34
C LEU A 172 14.51 4.70 -30.10
N LYS A 173 13.97 4.73 -28.89
CA LYS A 173 12.73 4.03 -28.53
C LYS A 173 11.52 4.51 -29.31
N LYS A 174 11.41 5.81 -29.59
CA LYS A 174 10.36 6.37 -30.48
C LYS A 174 10.48 5.89 -31.91
N ILE A 175 11.71 5.71 -32.40
CA ILE A 175 11.97 5.31 -33.79
C ILE A 175 11.78 3.80 -33.98
N PHE A 176 12.31 2.97 -33.06
CA PHE A 176 12.40 1.51 -33.24
C PHE A 176 11.29 0.71 -32.58
N LEU A 177 10.61 1.25 -31.57
CA LEU A 177 9.49 0.55 -30.94
C LEU A 177 8.17 1.07 -31.53
N LYS A 178 7.68 0.44 -32.61
CA LYS A 178 6.24 0.44 -32.91
C LYS A 178 5.49 0.13 -31.63
N LYS A 179 4.39 0.86 -31.36
CA LYS A 179 3.51 0.68 -30.19
C LYS A 179 3.24 -0.83 -29.96
N ARG A 180 4.10 -1.49 -29.21
CA ARG A 180 3.77 -2.81 -28.68
C ARG A 180 2.75 -2.57 -27.57
N THR A 181 1.55 -3.06 -27.76
CA THR A 181 0.57 -3.18 -26.68
C THR A 181 1.21 -3.99 -25.56
N VAL A 182 1.67 -3.30 -24.54
CA VAL A 182 2.08 -3.96 -23.28
C VAL A 182 0.79 -4.52 -22.69
N LYS A 183 0.73 -5.85 -22.44
CA LYS A 183 -0.40 -6.46 -21.73
C LYS A 183 -0.60 -5.67 -20.44
N SER A 184 -1.70 -4.93 -20.34
CA SER A 184 -2.06 -4.26 -19.11
C SER A 184 -2.57 -5.32 -18.14
N TYR A 185 -1.93 -5.40 -16.97
CA TYR A 185 -2.44 -6.23 -15.87
C TYR A 185 -3.55 -5.52 -15.10
N TYR A 186 -3.72 -4.21 -15.35
CA TYR A 186 -4.76 -3.40 -14.76
C TYR A 186 -5.96 -3.35 -15.68
N ASN A 187 -7.14 -3.65 -15.15
CA ASN A 187 -8.37 -3.74 -15.91
C ASN A 187 -9.48 -2.97 -15.21
N MET A 188 -10.32 -2.29 -16.00
CA MET A 188 -11.57 -1.70 -15.52
C MET A 188 -12.71 -2.73 -15.48
N ASP A 189 -12.59 -3.85 -16.21
CA ASP A 189 -13.60 -4.89 -16.20
C ASP A 189 -13.65 -5.57 -14.82
N GLY A 190 -14.85 -5.61 -14.21
CA GLY A 190 -15.09 -6.22 -12.91
C GLY A 190 -14.73 -5.33 -11.71
N VAL A 191 -14.51 -4.01 -11.90
CA VAL A 191 -14.33 -3.06 -10.78
C VAL A 191 -15.58 -2.91 -9.91
N ASP A 192 -16.75 -3.29 -10.43
CA ASP A 192 -18.01 -3.31 -9.72
C ASP A 192 -18.42 -4.71 -9.25
N GLU A 193 -17.54 -5.71 -9.47
CA GLU A 193 -17.77 -7.10 -9.09
C GLU A 193 -16.83 -7.53 -7.97
N ARG A 194 -17.35 -8.34 -7.06
CA ARG A 194 -16.53 -9.00 -6.03
C ARG A 194 -15.56 -9.98 -6.69
N GLN A 195 -14.28 -9.88 -6.33
CA GLN A 195 -13.21 -10.73 -6.88
C GLN A 195 -12.43 -11.43 -5.76
N GLU A 196 -11.98 -12.65 -6.02
CA GLU A 196 -11.12 -13.40 -5.08
C GLU A 196 -9.74 -13.65 -5.68
N ASN A 197 -8.74 -13.75 -4.81
CA ASN A 197 -7.37 -14.12 -5.16
C ASN A 197 -6.71 -13.21 -6.21
N ILE A 198 -7.07 -11.93 -6.17
CA ILE A 198 -6.48 -10.89 -7.01
C ILE A 198 -5.38 -10.13 -6.28
N VAL A 199 -4.62 -9.31 -7.02
CA VAL A 199 -3.64 -8.38 -6.43
C VAL A 199 -4.38 -7.14 -5.96
N LEU A 200 -4.50 -6.98 -4.65
CA LEU A 200 -5.14 -5.82 -4.03
C LEU A 200 -4.21 -4.60 -4.09
N HIS A 201 -4.78 -3.40 -4.07
CA HIS A 201 -4.03 -2.15 -4.13
C HIS A 201 -3.44 -1.77 -2.77
N GLY A 202 -2.13 -1.48 -2.74
CA GLY A 202 -1.38 -1.23 -1.50
C GLY A 202 -1.76 0.03 -0.72
N ALA A 203 -2.52 0.96 -1.32
CA ALA A 203 -2.94 2.18 -0.64
C ALA A 203 -3.97 1.93 0.47
N PHE A 204 -4.70 0.82 0.42
CA PHE A 204 -5.71 0.48 1.42
C PHE A 204 -5.90 -1.04 1.47
N LEU A 205 -5.49 -1.66 2.57
CA LEU A 205 -5.59 -3.11 2.79
C LEU A 205 -6.16 -3.39 4.18
N ILE A 206 -7.13 -4.29 4.26
CA ILE A 206 -7.76 -4.72 5.50
C ILE A 206 -7.27 -6.13 5.79
N PHE A 207 -6.47 -6.28 6.84
CA PHE A 207 -5.94 -7.55 7.31
C PHE A 207 -6.83 -8.11 8.40
N SER A 208 -7.28 -9.35 8.25
CA SER A 208 -8.00 -10.07 9.30
C SER A 208 -7.01 -10.80 10.22
N LYS A 209 -7.50 -11.25 11.39
CA LYS A 209 -6.70 -12.10 12.29
C LYS A 209 -6.13 -13.34 11.60
N LYS A 210 -6.81 -13.89 10.59
CA LYS A 210 -6.34 -15.04 9.81
C LYS A 210 -5.02 -14.78 9.09
N TYR A 211 -4.75 -13.53 8.66
CA TYR A 211 -3.46 -13.14 8.11
C TYR A 211 -2.35 -13.25 9.15
N PHE A 212 -2.62 -12.79 10.36
CA PHE A 212 -1.66 -12.72 11.45
C PHE A 212 -1.38 -14.07 12.13
N GLU A 213 -2.12 -15.13 11.79
CA GLU A 213 -1.78 -16.51 12.16
C GLU A 213 -0.50 -16.98 11.45
N GLN A 214 -0.14 -16.39 10.29
CA GLN A 214 1.01 -16.80 9.48
C GLN A 214 2.04 -15.69 9.26
N PHE A 215 1.65 -14.42 9.38
CA PHE A 215 2.51 -13.27 9.09
C PHE A 215 2.39 -12.21 10.17
N ASN A 216 3.52 -11.56 10.51
CA ASN A 216 3.52 -10.47 11.49
C ASN A 216 3.40 -9.07 10.84
N GLY A 217 3.31 -9.00 9.51
CA GLY A 217 3.26 -7.75 8.74
C GLY A 217 3.65 -8.00 7.28
N LEU A 218 4.06 -6.94 6.57
CA LEU A 218 4.50 -7.00 5.19
C LEU A 218 5.91 -7.59 5.07
N ASP A 219 6.30 -7.96 3.85
CA ASP A 219 7.66 -8.45 3.58
C ASP A 219 8.70 -7.35 3.81
N SER A 220 9.58 -7.54 4.78
CA SER A 220 10.57 -6.55 5.21
C SER A 220 11.74 -6.35 4.23
N ARG A 221 11.87 -7.18 3.20
CA ARG A 221 12.97 -7.13 2.22
C ARG A 221 12.85 -6.00 1.20
N THR A 222 11.68 -5.31 1.15
CA THR A 222 11.45 -4.17 0.26
C THR A 222 11.55 -2.85 1.01
N PHE A 223 12.08 -1.83 0.33
CA PHE A 223 12.00 -0.45 0.80
C PHE A 223 10.73 0.22 0.25
N MET A 224 10.45 0.03 -1.04
CA MET A 224 9.31 0.58 -1.75
C MET A 224 9.07 -0.18 -3.06
N TYR A 225 7.82 -0.23 -3.51
CA TYR A 225 7.31 -0.90 -4.71
C TYR A 225 7.22 -2.42 -4.60
N MET A 226 6.24 -3.00 -5.27
CA MET A 226 5.92 -4.44 -5.37
C MET A 226 5.36 -5.09 -4.09
N GLU A 227 5.14 -4.35 -3.02
CA GLU A 227 4.64 -4.89 -1.75
C GLU A 227 3.31 -5.64 -1.96
N GLU A 228 2.39 -5.07 -2.73
CA GLU A 228 1.09 -5.67 -3.05
C GLU A 228 1.22 -6.98 -3.86
N LYS A 229 2.20 -7.05 -4.75
CA LYS A 229 2.46 -8.25 -5.56
C LYS A 229 3.15 -9.35 -4.78
N ILE A 230 4.07 -8.97 -3.89
CA ILE A 230 4.72 -9.90 -2.96
C ILE A 230 3.69 -10.45 -1.98
N LEU A 231 2.81 -9.59 -1.45
CA LEU A 231 1.70 -10.00 -0.59
C LEU A 231 0.82 -11.04 -1.30
N ALA A 232 0.36 -10.73 -2.53
CA ALA A 232 -0.47 -11.63 -3.31
C ALA A 232 0.22 -12.98 -3.61
N ALA A 233 1.52 -12.97 -3.90
CA ALA A 233 2.31 -14.19 -4.11
C ALA A 233 2.39 -15.04 -2.82
N LYS A 234 2.64 -14.40 -1.67
CA LYS A 234 2.69 -15.08 -0.37
C LYS A 234 1.34 -15.65 0.04
N LEU A 235 0.24 -14.88 -0.12
CA LEU A 235 -1.11 -15.37 0.16
C LEU A 235 -1.42 -16.63 -0.67
N LYS A 236 -1.13 -16.58 -1.97
CA LYS A 236 -1.35 -17.71 -2.88
C LYS A 236 -0.53 -18.93 -2.47
N LYS A 237 0.73 -18.75 -2.10
CA LYS A 237 1.62 -19.83 -1.65
C LYS A 237 1.13 -20.50 -0.37
N CYS A 238 0.53 -19.73 0.55
CA CYS A 238 0.01 -20.22 1.81
C CYS A 238 -1.46 -20.67 1.74
N GLY A 239 -2.09 -20.65 0.56
CA GLY A 239 -3.51 -20.96 0.41
C GLY A 239 -4.45 -19.97 1.10
N LEU A 240 -3.97 -18.77 1.38
CA LEU A 240 -4.75 -17.70 2.01
C LEU A 240 -5.48 -16.88 0.95
N LYS A 241 -6.74 -16.57 1.24
CA LYS A 241 -7.63 -15.85 0.32
C LYS A 241 -7.45 -14.33 0.45
N SER A 242 -7.33 -13.63 -0.69
CA SER A 242 -7.57 -12.19 -0.79
C SER A 242 -8.92 -11.91 -1.44
N VAL A 243 -9.62 -10.85 -1.01
CA VAL A 243 -10.92 -10.46 -1.55
C VAL A 243 -10.96 -8.98 -1.89
N TYR A 244 -11.37 -8.65 -3.09
CA TYR A 244 -11.79 -7.32 -3.48
C TYR A 244 -13.30 -7.21 -3.32
N ASN A 245 -13.77 -6.28 -2.50
CA ASN A 245 -15.19 -6.04 -2.30
C ASN A 245 -15.56 -4.62 -2.76
N PRO A 246 -16.26 -4.45 -3.90
CA PRO A 246 -16.59 -3.15 -4.45
C PRO A 246 -17.67 -2.39 -3.66
N LYS A 247 -18.34 -3.04 -2.70
CA LYS A 247 -19.29 -2.38 -1.79
C LYS A 247 -18.55 -1.54 -0.74
N ILE A 248 -17.31 -1.92 -0.39
CA ILE A 248 -16.43 -1.10 0.43
C ILE A 248 -15.80 -0.06 -0.49
N VAL A 249 -16.13 1.22 -0.29
CA VAL A 249 -15.67 2.31 -1.15
C VAL A 249 -14.84 3.30 -0.32
N ILE A 250 -13.67 3.65 -0.83
CA ILE A 250 -12.81 4.68 -0.24
C ILE A 250 -12.36 5.68 -1.31
N PHE A 251 -11.88 6.84 -0.89
CA PHE A 251 -11.25 7.82 -1.76
C PHE A 251 -9.74 7.86 -1.53
N HIS A 252 -8.96 7.98 -2.61
CA HIS A 252 -7.51 8.12 -2.58
C HIS A 252 -7.10 9.36 -3.39
N ASN A 253 -6.47 10.31 -2.72
CA ASN A 253 -6.15 11.62 -3.29
C ASN A 253 -4.91 11.62 -4.21
N GLU A 254 -4.32 10.51 -4.53
CA GLU A 254 -3.09 10.31 -5.31
C GLU A 254 -2.11 11.52 -5.37
N ASP A 255 -0.81 11.28 -5.29
CA ASP A 255 0.30 12.22 -5.58
C ASP A 255 0.90 13.06 -4.43
N SER A 256 0.46 12.95 -3.17
CA SER A 256 0.97 13.86 -2.14
C SER A 256 2.40 13.52 -1.67
N ALA A 257 2.70 12.26 -1.35
CA ALA A 257 3.99 11.88 -0.74
C ALA A 257 5.15 11.70 -1.74
N THR A 258 4.90 11.16 -2.92
CA THR A 258 5.97 10.84 -3.90
C THR A 258 6.59 12.11 -4.52
N ASN A 259 5.82 13.19 -4.62
CA ASN A 259 6.29 14.47 -5.18
C ASN A 259 7.19 15.24 -4.23
N SER A 260 7.13 14.99 -2.92
CA SER A 260 7.91 15.70 -1.90
C SER A 260 9.38 15.26 -1.77
N ILE A 261 9.76 14.09 -2.33
CA ILE A 261 11.04 13.42 -1.98
C ILE A 261 12.23 13.88 -2.82
N LYS A 262 12.07 14.36 -4.07
CA LYS A 262 13.20 14.61 -4.98
C LYS A 262 13.06 15.89 -5.81
N LYS A 263 14.10 16.73 -5.76
CA LYS A 263 14.16 18.04 -6.46
C LYS A 263 14.26 17.94 -7.99
N THR A 264 14.79 16.85 -8.57
CA THR A 264 14.97 16.70 -10.03
C THR A 264 14.34 15.43 -10.57
N LYS A 265 13.82 15.48 -11.80
CA LYS A 265 13.26 14.33 -12.53
C LYS A 265 14.24 13.15 -12.58
N ARG A 266 15.53 13.42 -12.80
CA ARG A 266 16.57 12.40 -12.88
C ARG A 266 16.76 11.70 -11.52
N SER A 267 16.89 12.44 -10.43
CA SER A 267 17.07 11.85 -9.09
C SER A 267 15.84 11.03 -8.66
N LYS A 268 14.63 11.48 -9.04
CA LYS A 268 13.38 10.72 -8.86
C LYS A 268 13.43 9.40 -9.64
N ASN A 269 13.80 9.44 -10.92
CA ASN A 269 13.89 8.25 -11.78
C ASN A 269 14.91 7.24 -11.24
N LEU A 270 16.11 7.67 -10.85
CA LEU A 270 17.14 6.79 -10.29
C LEU A 270 16.68 6.12 -9.01
N PHE A 271 16.00 6.87 -8.13
CA PHE A 271 15.42 6.32 -6.90
C PHE A 271 14.35 5.26 -7.21
N VAL A 272 13.41 5.57 -8.13
CA VAL A 272 12.33 4.66 -8.54
C VAL A 272 12.92 3.37 -9.13
N TYR A 273 13.81 3.47 -10.12
CA TYR A 273 14.39 2.30 -10.77
C TYR A 273 15.19 1.42 -9.81
N LYS A 274 16.02 2.05 -8.96
CA LYS A 274 16.83 1.32 -7.97
C LYS A 274 15.97 0.48 -7.03
N ASN A 275 14.91 1.07 -6.47
CA ASN A 275 14.04 0.38 -5.52
C ASN A 275 13.13 -0.63 -6.24
N ALA A 276 12.57 -0.29 -7.41
CA ALA A 276 11.77 -1.22 -8.21
C ALA A 276 12.56 -2.47 -8.64
N ILE A 277 13.86 -2.33 -9.00
CA ILE A 277 14.74 -3.45 -9.31
C ILE A 277 14.92 -4.35 -8.07
N LYS A 278 15.23 -3.76 -6.91
CA LYS A 278 15.44 -4.51 -5.67
C LYS A 278 14.18 -5.30 -5.29
N SER A 279 13.03 -4.63 -5.27
CA SER A 279 11.76 -5.24 -4.88
C SER A 279 11.28 -6.27 -5.90
N SER A 280 11.53 -6.04 -7.20
CA SER A 280 11.24 -7.05 -8.24
C SER A 280 12.08 -8.32 -8.07
N LYS A 281 13.32 -8.23 -7.57
CA LYS A 281 14.12 -9.43 -7.27
C LYS A 281 13.55 -10.24 -6.11
N VAL A 282 12.96 -9.57 -5.11
CA VAL A 282 12.24 -10.25 -4.02
C VAL A 282 11.04 -10.99 -4.60
N LEU A 283 10.22 -10.32 -5.43
CA LEU A 283 9.07 -10.96 -6.08
C LEU A 283 9.47 -12.13 -6.99
N ILE A 284 10.59 -12.03 -7.73
CA ILE A 284 11.11 -13.14 -8.54
C ILE A 284 11.35 -14.37 -7.66
N LYS A 285 12.01 -14.21 -6.50
CA LYS A 285 12.26 -15.32 -5.57
C LYS A 285 10.96 -15.94 -5.05
N GLU A 286 9.94 -15.12 -4.74
CA GLU A 286 8.64 -15.66 -4.33
C GLU A 286 7.97 -16.47 -5.45
N LEU A 287 8.01 -15.96 -6.70
CA LEU A 287 7.41 -16.66 -7.86
C LEU A 287 8.20 -17.92 -8.28
N GLU A 288 9.50 -17.99 -8.03
CA GLU A 288 10.32 -19.18 -8.31
C GLU A 288 10.08 -20.31 -7.31
N THR A 289 9.48 -20.02 -6.16
CA THR A 289 9.19 -20.99 -5.09
C THR A 289 7.71 -21.33 -4.98
N MET A 290 6.88 -20.82 -5.90
CA MET A 290 5.45 -21.18 -6.04
C MET A 290 5.27 -22.37 -6.96
#